data_d29586730885006563c708a45a37af78
#
_entry.id   d29586730885006563c708a45a37af78
#
_cell.length_a   1.000
_cell.length_b   1.000
_cell.length_c   1.000
_cell.angle_alpha   90.00
_cell.angle_beta   90.00
_cell.angle_gamma   90.00
#
_symmetry.space_group_name_H-M   'P 1'
#
loop_
_entity.id
_entity.type
_entity.pdbx_description
1 polymer ?
#
loop_
_entity_poly.entity_id
_entity_poly.type
_entity_poly.pdbx_seq_one_letter_code
_entity_poly.pdbx_strand_id
1 'polypeptide(L)'
;MNRVRSIFHLMALKQKLALARKTKAVNTLQEELTRTEDVRDRLEEMADGMTVPLGETTVGHLRSASWYGNQVQDQLKTISNRAEFLSEEVASHRRDAAQVRHQHNLAVEKGDAHDRKQRDIVEEKAAVAMPPRLAAPASRLFDTVVST
;
A
#
# COMPACT_ATOMS: atom_id res chain seq x y z
N MET A 1 -2.37 -6.55 33.82
CA MET A 1 -3.61 -7.00 33.16
C MET A 1 -3.30 -7.59 31.82
N ASN A 2 -3.40 -8.87 31.70
CA ASN A 2 -3.25 -9.58 30.45
C ASN A 2 -4.48 -9.35 29.58
N ARG A 3 -4.47 -8.28 28.81
CA ARG A 3 -5.37 -8.20 27.68
C ARG A 3 -4.82 -9.13 26.60
N VAL A 4 -5.44 -10.26 26.46
CA VAL A 4 -5.29 -11.06 25.26
C VAL A 4 -5.72 -10.16 24.11
N ARG A 5 -4.74 -9.63 23.39
CA ARG A 5 -5.04 -8.91 22.16
C ARG A 5 -5.82 -9.87 21.27
N SER A 6 -6.97 -9.43 20.80
CA SER A 6 -7.76 -10.17 19.85
C SER A 6 -6.86 -10.66 18.71
N ILE A 7 -7.10 -11.88 18.24
CA ILE A 7 -6.43 -12.41 17.07
C ILE A 7 -6.52 -11.46 15.87
N PHE A 8 -7.61 -10.68 15.79
CA PHE A 8 -7.78 -9.70 14.72
C PHE A 8 -6.79 -8.54 14.81
N HIS A 9 -6.43 -8.11 16.01
CA HIS A 9 -5.38 -7.11 16.21
C HIS A 9 -4.00 -7.63 15.81
N LEU A 10 -3.71 -8.89 16.10
CA LEU A 10 -2.48 -9.53 15.65
C LEU A 10 -2.44 -9.68 14.13
N MET A 11 -3.56 -10.06 13.53
CA MET A 11 -3.70 -10.12 12.07
C MET A 11 -3.51 -8.74 11.44
N ALA A 12 -4.10 -7.70 12.01
CA ALA A 12 -3.95 -6.32 11.55
C ALA A 12 -2.49 -5.88 11.62
N LEU A 13 -1.78 -6.19 12.69
CA LEU A 13 -0.35 -5.90 12.83
C LEU A 13 0.49 -6.62 11.77
N LYS A 14 0.21 -7.91 11.55
CA LYS A 14 0.86 -8.71 10.51
C LYS A 14 0.66 -8.10 9.13
N GLN A 15 -0.57 -7.72 8.82
CA GLN A 15 -0.91 -7.10 7.53
C GLN A 15 -0.28 -5.71 7.39
N LYS A 16 -0.17 -4.96 8.46
CA LYS A 16 0.53 -3.66 8.47
C LYS A 16 2.00 -3.81 8.08
N LEU A 17 2.68 -4.81 8.65
CA LEU A 17 4.06 -5.13 8.29
C LEU A 17 4.19 -5.57 6.83
N ALA A 18 3.29 -6.45 6.39
CA ALA A 18 3.26 -6.89 4.99
C ALA A 18 3.02 -5.73 4.04
N LEU A 19 2.12 -4.81 4.37
CA LEU A 19 1.84 -3.61 3.59
C LEU A 19 3.06 -2.69 3.51
N ALA A 20 3.76 -2.48 4.61
CA ALA A 20 4.97 -1.67 4.64
C ALA A 20 6.06 -2.26 3.72
N ARG A 21 6.26 -3.57 3.73
CA ARG A 21 7.19 -4.27 2.84
C ARG A 21 6.79 -4.15 1.38
N LYS A 22 5.51 -4.32 1.07
CA LYS A 22 4.97 -4.19 -0.30
C LYS A 22 5.11 -2.76 -0.81
N THR A 23 4.81 -1.77 0.00
CA THR A 23 4.97 -0.35 -0.35
C THR A 23 6.43 -0.02 -0.64
N LYS A 24 7.35 -0.51 0.17
CA LYS A 24 8.79 -0.34 -0.05
C LYS A 24 9.23 -0.99 -1.37
N ALA A 25 8.75 -2.19 -1.65
CA ALA A 25 9.05 -2.89 -2.90
C ALA A 25 8.52 -2.11 -4.12
N VAL A 26 7.29 -1.60 -4.05
CA VAL A 26 6.71 -0.75 -5.10
C VAL A 26 7.56 0.50 -5.33
N ASN A 27 7.96 1.18 -4.28
CA ASN A 27 8.77 2.40 -4.38
C ASN A 27 10.14 2.11 -5.02
N THR A 28 10.79 1.03 -4.61
CA THR A 28 12.08 0.61 -5.18
C THR A 28 11.97 0.28 -6.67
N LEU A 29 10.94 -0.48 -7.05
CA LEU A 29 10.68 -0.83 -8.45
C LEU A 29 10.29 0.41 -9.28
N GLN A 30 9.53 1.33 -8.71
CA GLN A 30 9.16 2.58 -9.39
C GLN A 30 10.37 3.45 -9.65
N GLU A 31 11.29 3.56 -8.71
CA GLU A 31 12.56 4.28 -8.88
C GLU A 31 13.42 3.65 -9.99
N GLU A 32 13.51 2.33 -9.99
CA GLU A 32 14.24 1.60 -11.02
C GLU A 32 13.59 1.78 -12.40
N LEU A 33 12.26 1.73 -12.47
CA LEU A 33 11.52 1.99 -13.70
C LEU A 33 11.80 3.40 -14.23
N THR A 34 11.74 4.40 -13.38
CA THR A 34 12.02 5.80 -13.76
C THR A 34 13.44 5.94 -14.32
N ARG A 35 14.45 5.35 -13.67
CA ARG A 35 15.82 5.36 -14.17
C ARG A 35 15.95 4.67 -15.53
N THR A 36 15.27 3.55 -15.70
CA THR A 36 15.28 2.79 -16.95
C THR A 36 14.61 3.56 -18.07
N GLU A 37 13.51 4.23 -17.80
CA GLU A 37 12.83 5.13 -18.76
C GLU A 37 13.72 6.32 -19.14
N ASP A 38 14.45 6.90 -18.20
CA ASP A 38 15.40 7.99 -18.47
C ASP A 38 16.53 7.51 -19.40
N VAL A 39 17.04 6.32 -19.17
CA VAL A 39 18.07 5.73 -20.05
C VAL A 39 17.48 5.47 -21.43
N ARG A 40 16.26 4.94 -21.52
CA ARG A 40 15.57 4.74 -22.79
C ARG A 40 15.43 6.05 -23.55
N ASP A 41 15.00 7.09 -22.90
CA ASP A 41 14.78 8.41 -23.52
C ASP A 41 16.10 8.98 -24.07
N ARG A 42 17.21 8.83 -23.32
CA ARG A 42 18.53 9.22 -23.80
C ARG A 42 19.00 8.42 -25.00
N LEU A 43 18.72 7.12 -25.02
CA LEU A 43 19.05 6.25 -26.17
C LEU A 43 18.21 6.62 -27.38
N GLU A 44 16.93 6.99 -27.20
CA GLU A 44 16.09 7.49 -28.29
C GLU A 44 16.64 8.79 -28.86
N GLU A 45 17.04 9.74 -28.00
CA GLU A 45 17.69 10.97 -28.45
C GLU A 45 18.97 10.70 -29.23
N MET A 46 19.79 9.76 -28.76
CA MET A 46 21.00 9.34 -29.47
C MET A 46 20.69 8.72 -30.83
N ALA A 47 19.65 7.87 -30.88
CA ALA A 47 19.21 7.25 -32.14
C ALA A 47 18.73 8.31 -33.15
N ASP A 48 17.98 9.28 -32.70
CA ASP A 48 17.49 10.39 -33.55
C ASP A 48 18.62 11.30 -34.01
N GLY A 49 19.64 11.49 -33.20
CA GLY A 49 20.83 12.26 -33.53
C GLY A 49 21.82 11.57 -34.50
N MET A 50 21.63 10.29 -34.77
CA MET A 50 22.49 9.49 -35.64
C MET A 50 22.10 9.47 -37.12
N THR A 51 21.27 10.40 -37.55
CA THR A 51 20.93 10.56 -38.97
C THR A 51 22.17 10.98 -39.74
N VAL A 52 22.51 10.22 -40.78
CA VAL A 52 23.63 10.56 -41.68
C VAL A 52 23.25 11.82 -42.46
N PRO A 53 24.03 12.91 -42.35
CA PRO A 53 23.74 14.12 -43.12
C PRO A 53 23.79 13.85 -44.61
N LEU A 54 22.84 14.43 -45.34
CA LEU A 54 22.86 14.41 -46.82
C LEU A 54 24.09 15.15 -47.31
N GLY A 55 25.06 14.43 -47.84
CA GLY A 55 26.31 14.97 -48.35
C GLY A 55 27.39 13.90 -48.61
N GLU A 56 28.58 14.32 -49.03
CA GLU A 56 29.69 13.42 -49.23
C GLU A 56 30.15 12.82 -47.92
N THR A 57 30.04 11.50 -47.80
CA THR A 57 30.55 10.74 -46.65
C THR A 57 31.48 9.65 -47.12
N THR A 58 32.47 9.30 -46.31
CA THR A 58 33.35 8.16 -46.57
C THR A 58 32.65 6.86 -46.20
N VAL A 59 33.05 5.76 -46.89
CA VAL A 59 32.55 4.40 -46.60
C VAL A 59 32.83 4.02 -45.13
N GLY A 60 34.00 4.43 -44.62
CA GLY A 60 34.36 4.18 -43.22
C GLY A 60 33.45 4.92 -42.26
N HIS A 61 33.03 6.14 -42.55
CA HIS A 61 32.09 6.91 -41.75
C HIS A 61 30.69 6.27 -41.79
N LEU A 62 30.21 5.84 -42.94
CA LEU A 62 28.95 5.12 -43.09
C LEU A 62 28.93 3.80 -42.30
N ARG A 63 30.03 3.04 -42.34
CA ARG A 63 30.15 1.79 -41.56
C ARG A 63 30.11 2.06 -40.07
N SER A 64 30.85 3.06 -39.59
CA SER A 64 30.83 3.46 -38.17
C SER A 64 29.46 3.91 -37.73
N ALA A 65 28.80 4.77 -38.51
CA ALA A 65 27.46 5.25 -38.22
C ALA A 65 26.43 4.11 -38.19
N SER A 66 26.53 3.15 -39.13
CA SER A 66 25.67 1.97 -39.17
C SER A 66 25.90 1.05 -37.97
N TRP A 67 27.17 0.83 -37.60
CA TRP A 67 27.51 0.03 -36.43
C TRP A 67 26.99 0.65 -35.13
N TYR A 68 27.21 1.93 -34.92
CA TYR A 68 26.68 2.67 -33.79
C TYR A 68 25.16 2.67 -33.75
N GLY A 69 24.53 2.90 -34.89
CA GLY A 69 23.07 2.86 -35.01
C GLY A 69 22.50 1.51 -34.61
N ASN A 70 23.12 0.41 -35.06
CA ASN A 70 22.72 -0.94 -34.68
C ASN A 70 22.90 -1.20 -33.17
N GLN A 71 24.05 -0.75 -32.62
CA GLN A 71 24.31 -0.87 -31.17
C GLN A 71 23.27 -0.10 -30.33
N VAL A 72 22.98 1.11 -30.73
CA VAL A 72 21.96 1.94 -30.03
C VAL A 72 20.58 1.29 -30.14
N GLN A 73 20.21 0.77 -31.31
CA GLN A 73 18.94 0.09 -31.52
C GLN A 73 18.83 -1.18 -30.68
N ASP A 74 19.89 -1.98 -30.59
CA ASP A 74 19.92 -3.18 -29.76
C ASP A 74 19.79 -2.84 -28.27
N GLN A 75 20.51 -1.83 -27.81
CA GLN A 75 20.40 -1.34 -26.44
C GLN A 75 19.00 -0.76 -26.14
N LEU A 76 18.44 0.00 -27.08
CA LEU A 76 17.10 0.56 -26.95
C LEU A 76 16.06 -0.54 -26.80
N LYS A 77 16.15 -1.60 -27.60
CA LYS A 77 15.27 -2.76 -27.50
C LYS A 77 15.38 -3.43 -26.13
N THR A 78 16.59 -3.66 -25.65
CA THR A 78 16.84 -4.28 -24.34
C THR A 78 16.30 -3.43 -23.22
N ILE A 79 16.54 -2.13 -23.22
CA ILE A 79 16.06 -1.19 -22.22
C ILE A 79 14.55 -1.04 -22.27
N SER A 80 13.94 -1.01 -23.46
CA SER A 80 12.48 -0.95 -23.61
C SER A 80 11.80 -2.20 -23.05
N ASN A 81 12.37 -3.38 -23.30
CA ASN A 81 11.87 -4.63 -22.73
C ASN A 81 11.99 -4.64 -21.20
N ARG A 82 13.08 -4.11 -20.65
CA ARG A 82 13.27 -3.98 -19.22
C ARG A 82 12.27 -3.01 -18.59
N ALA A 83 12.03 -1.86 -19.23
CA ALA A 83 11.05 -0.89 -18.78
C ALA A 83 9.64 -1.48 -18.76
N GLU A 84 9.27 -2.24 -19.79
CA GLU A 84 7.99 -2.94 -19.85
C GLU A 84 7.85 -3.97 -18.72
N PHE A 85 8.88 -4.78 -18.51
CA PHE A 85 8.92 -5.75 -17.41
C PHE A 85 8.78 -5.07 -16.06
N LEU A 86 9.53 -4.00 -15.79
CA LEU A 86 9.43 -3.23 -14.54
C LEU A 86 8.07 -2.60 -14.36
N SER A 87 7.45 -2.09 -15.41
CA SER A 87 6.10 -1.54 -15.38
C SER A 87 5.07 -2.60 -14.97
N GLU A 88 5.17 -3.81 -15.51
CA GLU A 88 4.32 -4.94 -15.14
C GLU A 88 4.54 -5.36 -13.68
N GLU A 89 5.79 -5.39 -13.23
CA GLU A 89 6.14 -5.71 -11.84
C GLU A 89 5.59 -4.66 -10.87
N VAL A 90 5.70 -3.38 -11.19
CA VAL A 90 5.11 -2.30 -10.39
C VAL A 90 3.60 -2.47 -10.30
N ALA A 91 2.93 -2.72 -11.41
CA ALA A 91 1.48 -2.94 -11.44
C ALA A 91 1.07 -4.15 -10.59
N SER A 92 1.80 -5.26 -10.68
CA SER A 92 1.56 -6.47 -9.91
C SER A 92 1.72 -6.22 -8.41
N HIS A 93 2.82 -5.59 -8.00
CA HIS A 93 3.07 -5.27 -6.59
C HIS A 93 2.08 -4.25 -6.02
N ARG A 94 1.59 -3.31 -6.84
CA ARG A 94 0.52 -2.38 -6.43
C ARG A 94 -0.79 -3.12 -6.18
N ARG A 95 -1.14 -4.08 -7.02
CA ARG A 95 -2.32 -4.92 -6.79
C ARG A 95 -2.20 -5.72 -5.50
N ASP A 96 -1.03 -6.32 -5.26
CA ASP A 96 -0.76 -7.06 -4.02
C ASP A 96 -0.85 -6.13 -2.80
N ALA A 97 -0.29 -4.93 -2.88
CA ALA A 97 -0.37 -3.94 -1.81
C ALA A 97 -1.82 -3.52 -1.53
N ALA A 98 -2.62 -3.33 -2.56
CA ALA A 98 -4.06 -3.02 -2.41
C ALA A 98 -4.82 -4.15 -1.73
N GLN A 99 -4.52 -5.40 -2.07
CA GLN A 99 -5.11 -6.57 -1.43
C GLN A 99 -4.72 -6.67 0.05
N VAL A 100 -3.46 -6.49 0.36
CA VAL A 100 -2.96 -6.48 1.74
C VAL A 100 -3.60 -5.35 2.56
N ARG A 101 -3.73 -4.17 1.96
CA ARG A 101 -4.41 -3.02 2.60
C ARG A 101 -5.88 -3.35 2.90
N HIS A 102 -6.57 -3.98 1.98
CA HIS A 102 -7.95 -4.42 2.19
C HIS A 102 -8.05 -5.41 3.34
N GLN A 103 -7.18 -6.42 3.38
CA GLN A 103 -7.11 -7.40 4.47
C GLN A 103 -6.80 -6.74 5.80
N HIS A 104 -5.89 -5.76 5.82
CA HIS A 104 -5.58 -4.98 7.02
C HIS A 104 -6.82 -4.23 7.53
N ASN A 105 -7.52 -3.53 6.65
CA ASN A 105 -8.71 -2.77 7.02
C ASN A 105 -9.82 -3.68 7.55
N LEU A 106 -10.03 -4.84 6.94
CA LEU A 106 -10.98 -5.84 7.45
C LEU A 106 -10.59 -6.35 8.83
N ALA A 107 -9.32 -6.62 9.06
CA ALA A 107 -8.83 -7.08 10.36
C ALA A 107 -9.02 -6.00 11.44
N VAL A 108 -8.78 -4.75 11.11
CA VAL A 108 -9.02 -3.61 12.01
C VAL A 108 -10.51 -3.49 12.34
N GLU A 109 -11.39 -3.55 11.36
CA GLU A 109 -12.84 -3.50 11.58
C GLU A 109 -13.33 -4.64 12.48
N LYS A 110 -12.88 -5.86 12.22
CA LYS A 110 -13.22 -7.03 13.02
C LYS A 110 -12.68 -6.92 14.44
N GLY A 111 -11.47 -6.39 14.60
CA GLY A 111 -10.87 -6.14 15.89
C GLY A 111 -11.64 -5.12 16.69
N ASP A 112 -12.04 -4.02 16.07
CA ASP A 112 -12.84 -2.97 16.71
C ASP A 112 -14.24 -3.48 17.09
N ALA A 113 -14.86 -4.25 16.22
CA ALA A 113 -16.16 -4.87 16.51
C ALA A 113 -16.06 -5.86 17.68
N HIS A 114 -14.99 -6.65 17.72
CA HIS A 114 -14.72 -7.58 18.83
C HIS A 114 -14.51 -6.82 20.15
N ASP A 115 -13.76 -5.74 20.14
CA ASP A 115 -13.51 -4.92 21.33
C ASP A 115 -14.79 -4.27 21.84
N ARG A 116 -15.63 -3.76 20.96
CA ARG A 116 -16.96 -3.22 21.33
C ARG A 116 -17.82 -4.29 21.97
N LYS A 117 -17.86 -5.48 21.38
CA LYS A 117 -18.62 -6.61 21.91
C LYS A 117 -18.14 -7.03 23.30
N GLN A 118 -16.82 -7.06 23.51
CA GLN A 118 -16.24 -7.37 24.81
C GLN A 118 -16.55 -6.29 25.84
N ARG A 119 -16.51 -5.03 25.48
CA ARG A 119 -16.92 -3.93 26.37
C ARG A 119 -18.38 -4.03 26.76
N ASP A 120 -19.26 -4.30 25.81
CA ASP A 120 -20.69 -4.47 26.06
C ASP A 120 -20.94 -5.63 27.00
N ILE A 121 -20.25 -6.75 26.84
CA ILE A 121 -20.36 -7.91 27.75
C ILE A 121 -19.88 -7.55 29.15
N VAL A 122 -18.76 -6.84 29.26
CA VAL A 122 -18.24 -6.41 30.58
C VAL A 122 -19.18 -5.43 31.26
N GLU A 123 -19.72 -4.48 30.52
CA GLU A 123 -20.69 -3.50 31.04
C GLU A 123 -21.99 -4.20 31.47
N GLU A 124 -22.46 -5.14 30.68
CA GLU A 124 -23.68 -5.93 31.03
C GLU A 124 -23.47 -6.77 32.29
N LYS A 125 -22.34 -7.44 32.44
CA LYS A 125 -21.96 -8.17 33.64
C LYS A 125 -21.81 -7.25 34.84
N ALA A 126 -21.23 -6.08 34.68
CA ALA A 126 -21.11 -5.09 35.73
C ALA A 126 -22.48 -4.57 36.17
N ALA A 127 -23.38 -4.32 35.21
CA ALA A 127 -24.76 -3.90 35.51
C ALA A 127 -25.55 -4.97 36.24
N VAL A 128 -25.38 -6.24 35.91
CA VAL A 128 -26.01 -7.38 36.57
C VAL A 128 -25.43 -7.61 37.97
N ALA A 129 -24.12 -7.40 38.15
CA ALA A 129 -23.45 -7.56 39.45
C ALA A 129 -23.69 -6.39 40.40
N MET A 130 -24.09 -5.23 39.90
CA MET A 130 -24.47 -4.12 40.77
C MET A 130 -25.76 -4.46 41.49
N PRO A 131 -25.80 -4.35 42.86
CA PRO A 131 -27.05 -4.43 43.55
C PRO A 131 -27.95 -3.33 43.04
N PRO A 132 -29.27 -3.60 42.86
CA PRO A 132 -30.17 -2.57 42.39
C PRO A 132 -30.11 -1.41 43.39
N ARG A 133 -29.48 -0.33 42.99
CA ARG A 133 -29.57 0.92 43.72
C ARG A 133 -31.00 1.38 43.66
N LEU A 134 -31.61 1.25 44.75
CA LEU A 134 -32.95 1.75 45.01
C LEU A 134 -32.89 3.27 45.03
N ALA A 135 -32.68 3.90 43.89
CA ALA A 135 -32.88 5.33 43.78
C ALA A 135 -34.36 5.72 43.84
N ALA A 136 -35.22 4.74 43.62
CA ALA A 136 -36.67 4.92 43.68
C ALA A 136 -37.30 5.12 45.07
N PRO A 137 -36.73 4.68 46.21
CA PRO A 137 -37.38 4.93 47.51
C PRO A 137 -37.24 6.36 48.02
N ALA A 138 -36.30 7.13 47.56
CA ALA A 138 -36.11 8.50 48.03
C ALA A 138 -37.21 9.46 47.57
N SER A 139 -37.84 9.21 46.45
CA SER A 139 -38.94 10.02 45.95
C SER A 139 -40.28 9.72 46.61
N ARG A 140 -40.45 8.53 47.19
CA ARG A 140 -41.68 8.16 47.92
C ARG A 140 -41.73 8.69 49.34
N LEU A 141 -40.59 9.03 49.91
CA LEU A 141 -40.48 9.61 51.23
C LEU A 141 -40.92 11.09 51.27
N PHE A 142 -40.85 11.75 50.14
CA PHE A 142 -41.30 13.15 50.02
C PHE A 142 -42.79 13.30 49.86
N ASP A 143 -43.48 12.31 49.31
CA ASP A 143 -44.93 12.36 49.13
C ASP A 143 -45.73 12.16 50.42
N THR A 144 -45.13 11.61 51.47
CA THR A 144 -45.77 11.37 52.74
C THR A 144 -45.65 12.54 53.71
N VAL A 145 -44.78 13.50 53.43
CA VAL A 145 -44.57 14.66 54.31
C VAL A 145 -45.49 15.85 53.95
N VAL A 146 -46.02 15.85 52.75
CA VAL A 146 -46.79 16.98 52.18
C VAL A 146 -48.30 16.84 52.45
N SER A 147 -48.76 15.73 53.01
CA SER A 147 -50.18 15.51 53.27
C SER A 147 -50.62 15.79 54.70
N THR A 148 -49.92 16.59 55.44
CA THR A 148 -50.33 17.17 56.72
C THR A 148 -50.24 18.71 56.57
#